data_ee2b7e845cdb47b13e889b8fc163a1d8
#
_entry.id   ee2b7e845cdb47b13e889b8fc163a1d8
#
_cell.length_a   1.000
_cell.length_b   1.000
_cell.length_c   1.000
_cell.angle_alpha   90.00
_cell.angle_beta   90.00
_cell.angle_gamma   90.00
#
_symmetry.space_group_name_H-M   'P 1'
#
loop_
_entity.id
_entity.type
_entity.pdbx_description
1 polymer ?
#
loop_
_entity_poly.entity_id
_entity_poly.type
_entity_poly.pdbx_seq_one_letter_code
_entity_poly.pdbx_strand_id
1 'polypeptide(L)'
;RDYIRGRSGWCVSVALAEGSEIVFAAMYAPVTKQLWVAHKGEGTTCNGKRLFASTRQDFSGARVPTDALPKVDRDLEMVHKPNSIAMRMTMVACDRADLVATLRWGHEWDIAAAHLIAEEAGAVVTDATGGTIFYNKPKPLDFGLICCAPGIHDAAVDRLKGRAEAILG
;
A
#
# COMPACT_ATOMS: atom_id res chain seq x y z
N ARG A 1 -15.31 -11.05 0.82
CA ARG A 1 -15.80 -11.59 -0.49
C ARG A 1 -14.93 -12.73 -1.00
N ASP A 2 -13.61 -12.55 -1.06
CA ASP A 2 -12.70 -13.56 -1.64
C ASP A 2 -12.63 -14.82 -0.81
N TYR A 3 -12.58 -14.73 0.52
CA TYR A 3 -12.65 -15.87 1.43
C TYR A 3 -13.86 -16.78 1.13
N ILE A 4 -15.07 -16.22 1.07
CA ILE A 4 -16.32 -16.95 0.82
C ILE A 4 -16.33 -17.61 -0.58
N ARG A 5 -15.60 -17.03 -1.54
CA ARG A 5 -15.49 -17.51 -2.94
C ARG A 5 -14.30 -18.41 -3.19
N GLY A 6 -13.54 -18.76 -2.15
CA GLY A 6 -12.32 -19.59 -2.29
C GLY A 6 -11.19 -18.93 -3.08
N ARG A 7 -11.18 -17.60 -3.20
CA ARG A 7 -10.14 -16.84 -3.91
C ARG A 7 -8.99 -16.51 -2.99
N SER A 8 -7.81 -16.22 -3.57
CA SER A 8 -6.58 -15.92 -2.83
C SER A 8 -6.39 -14.47 -2.41
N GLY A 9 -7.28 -13.55 -2.81
CA GLY A 9 -7.11 -12.11 -2.65
C GLY A 9 -7.42 -11.56 -1.25
N TRP A 10 -7.18 -12.32 -0.17
CA TRP A 10 -7.42 -11.93 1.20
C TRP A 10 -6.29 -12.36 2.14
N CYS A 11 -6.17 -11.67 3.27
CA CYS A 11 -5.20 -11.97 4.33
C CYS A 11 -5.78 -11.66 5.71
N VAL A 12 -5.16 -12.23 6.75
CA VAL A 12 -5.28 -11.75 8.12
C VAL A 12 -4.27 -10.61 8.28
N SER A 13 -4.66 -9.53 8.95
CA SER A 13 -3.85 -8.33 9.13
C SER A 13 -3.87 -7.94 10.61
N VAL A 14 -2.69 -7.78 11.21
CA VAL A 14 -2.50 -7.39 12.61
C VAL A 14 -1.46 -6.29 12.65
N ALA A 15 -1.76 -5.20 13.35
CA ALA A 15 -0.84 -4.11 13.61
C ALA A 15 -0.89 -3.73 15.10
N LEU A 16 0.27 -3.40 15.65
CA LEU A 16 0.39 -2.79 16.97
C LEU A 16 0.78 -1.33 16.79
N ALA A 17 -0.02 -0.44 17.36
CA ALA A 17 0.26 0.99 17.36
C ALA A 17 0.75 1.44 18.73
N GLU A 18 1.74 2.32 18.75
CA GLU A 18 2.17 3.08 19.92
C GLU A 18 1.92 4.57 19.64
N GLY A 19 0.98 5.16 20.40
CA GLY A 19 0.48 6.48 20.07
C GLY A 19 -0.22 6.49 18.69
N SER A 20 0.30 7.30 17.77
CA SER A 20 -0.23 7.44 16.41
C SER A 20 0.59 6.69 15.34
N GLU A 21 1.54 5.87 15.74
CA GLU A 21 2.45 5.17 14.82
C GLU A 21 2.33 3.66 14.94
N ILE A 22 2.55 2.94 13.84
CA ILE A 22 2.61 1.47 13.85
C ILE A 22 4.04 1.05 14.18
N VAL A 23 4.20 0.20 15.20
CA VAL A 23 5.51 -0.29 15.66
C VAL A 23 5.77 -1.76 15.33
N PHE A 24 4.70 -2.53 15.12
CA PHE A 24 4.77 -3.93 14.70
C PHE A 24 3.64 -4.25 13.72
N ALA A 25 3.94 -5.09 12.75
CA ALA A 25 2.96 -5.56 11.79
C ALA A 25 3.17 -7.04 11.44
N ALA A 26 2.07 -7.77 11.30
CA ALA A 26 2.05 -9.10 10.74
C ALA A 26 0.86 -9.26 9.79
N MET A 27 1.11 -9.81 8.61
CA MET A 27 0.07 -10.19 7.66
C MET A 27 0.26 -11.63 7.22
N TYR A 28 -0.83 -12.38 7.17
CA TYR A 28 -0.80 -13.77 6.68
C TYR A 28 -1.85 -14.01 5.60
N ALA A 29 -1.41 -14.45 4.44
CA ALA A 29 -2.26 -14.89 3.33
C ALA A 29 -2.30 -16.43 3.30
N PRO A 30 -3.36 -17.08 3.84
CA PRO A 30 -3.38 -18.53 4.04
C PRO A 30 -3.32 -19.34 2.74
N VAL A 31 -3.93 -18.82 1.67
CA VAL A 31 -3.98 -19.52 0.38
C VAL A 31 -2.61 -19.61 -0.28
N THR A 32 -1.82 -18.54 -0.19
CA THR A 32 -0.46 -18.46 -0.74
C THR A 32 0.62 -18.82 0.27
N LYS A 33 0.23 -19.08 1.55
CA LYS A 33 1.13 -19.37 2.68
C LYS A 33 2.24 -18.32 2.84
N GLN A 34 1.90 -17.04 2.65
CA GLN A 34 2.81 -15.92 2.80
C GLN A 34 2.58 -15.25 4.14
N LEU A 35 3.62 -15.14 4.95
CA LEU A 35 3.66 -14.43 6.22
C LEU A 35 4.61 -13.25 6.10
N TRP A 36 4.09 -12.03 6.12
CA TRP A 36 4.86 -10.80 6.23
C TRP A 36 4.95 -10.38 7.68
N VAL A 37 6.15 -9.97 8.10
CA VAL A 37 6.42 -9.45 9.46
C VAL A 37 7.31 -8.23 9.34
N ALA A 38 6.97 -7.16 10.06
CA ALA A 38 7.76 -5.95 10.17
C ALA A 38 7.82 -5.45 11.60
N HIS A 39 9.00 -4.95 11.99
CA HIS A 39 9.23 -4.17 13.20
C HIS A 39 9.78 -2.83 12.81
N LYS A 40 9.30 -1.76 13.44
CA LYS A 40 9.76 -0.40 13.15
C LYS A 40 11.26 -0.27 13.35
N GLY A 41 11.97 0.16 12.28
CA GLY A 41 13.42 0.31 12.27
C GLY A 41 14.24 -0.96 12.08
N GLU A 42 13.60 -2.14 11.97
CA GLU A 42 14.30 -3.42 11.81
C GLU A 42 14.12 -4.04 10.43
N GLY A 43 13.20 -3.46 9.63
CA GLY A 43 12.82 -3.89 8.31
C GLY A 43 11.73 -4.95 8.29
N THR A 44 11.45 -5.46 7.10
CA THR A 44 10.36 -6.40 6.86
C THR A 44 10.83 -7.67 6.15
N THR A 45 10.11 -8.75 6.42
CA THR A 45 10.35 -10.05 5.80
C THR A 45 9.06 -10.67 5.27
N CYS A 46 9.19 -11.55 4.28
CA CYS A 46 8.14 -12.50 3.89
C CYS A 46 8.67 -13.92 4.01
N ASN A 47 8.02 -14.76 4.82
CA ASN A 47 8.47 -16.11 5.15
C ASN A 47 9.96 -16.13 5.59
N GLY A 48 10.37 -15.14 6.40
CA GLY A 48 11.75 -14.99 6.90
C GLY A 48 12.74 -14.40 5.89
N LYS A 49 12.37 -14.20 4.63
CA LYS A 49 13.23 -13.56 3.63
C LYS A 49 13.03 -12.05 3.65
N ARG A 50 14.13 -11.28 3.80
CA ARG A 50 14.12 -9.81 3.74
C ARG A 50 13.52 -9.32 2.44
N LEU A 51 12.70 -8.26 2.54
CA LEU A 51 12.10 -7.59 1.39
C LEU A 51 12.73 -6.23 1.16
N PHE A 52 12.70 -5.81 -0.10
CA PHE A 52 13.07 -4.48 -0.55
C PHE A 52 12.08 -4.03 -1.61
N ALA A 53 11.60 -2.79 -1.47
CA ALA A 53 10.72 -2.16 -2.44
C ALA A 53 11.48 -1.84 -3.73
N SER A 54 10.73 -1.56 -4.79
CA SER A 54 11.25 -1.11 -6.08
C SER A 54 12.09 0.17 -5.91
N THR A 55 13.17 0.27 -6.66
CA THR A 55 14.04 1.45 -6.76
C THR A 55 13.72 2.31 -7.97
N ARG A 56 12.54 2.15 -8.54
CA ARG A 56 12.10 2.87 -9.75
C ARG A 56 12.17 4.38 -9.58
N GLN A 57 12.67 5.06 -10.63
CA GLN A 57 12.80 6.53 -10.68
C GLN A 57 11.81 7.17 -11.66
N ASP A 58 11.41 6.45 -12.71
CA ASP A 58 10.52 6.96 -13.74
C ASP A 58 9.07 6.59 -13.42
N PHE A 59 8.19 7.59 -13.31
CA PHE A 59 6.76 7.39 -13.07
C PHE A 59 6.06 6.70 -14.26
N SER A 60 6.38 7.12 -15.49
CA SER A 60 5.85 6.47 -16.70
C SER A 60 6.28 5.01 -16.78
N GLY A 61 5.36 4.12 -17.09
CA GLY A 61 5.57 2.67 -17.07
C GLY A 61 5.62 2.06 -15.66
N ALA A 62 5.30 2.80 -14.58
CA ALA A 62 5.22 2.23 -13.23
C ALA A 62 4.14 1.15 -13.16
N ARG A 63 4.49 0.01 -12.54
CA ARG A 63 3.61 -1.16 -12.40
C ARG A 63 2.55 -0.91 -11.31
N VAL A 64 1.26 -0.98 -11.70
CA VAL A 64 0.12 -0.69 -10.83
C VAL A 64 -0.80 -1.90 -10.75
N PRO A 65 -1.11 -2.45 -9.56
CA PRO A 65 -2.06 -3.56 -9.41
C PRO A 65 -3.50 -3.04 -9.53
N THR A 66 -3.99 -2.98 -10.76
CA THR A 66 -5.33 -2.45 -11.09
C THR A 66 -5.97 -3.25 -12.22
N ASP A 67 -7.31 -3.25 -12.29
CA ASP A 67 -8.07 -3.87 -13.37
C ASP A 67 -8.32 -2.89 -14.54
N ALA A 68 -8.12 -1.57 -14.30
CA ALA A 68 -8.30 -0.54 -15.32
C ALA A 68 -7.49 0.72 -14.96
N LEU A 69 -7.02 1.42 -15.97
CA LEU A 69 -6.37 2.72 -15.85
C LEU A 69 -7.26 3.81 -16.49
N PRO A 70 -7.48 4.94 -15.82
CA PRO A 70 -8.05 6.14 -16.42
C PRO A 70 -7.23 6.59 -17.63
N LYS A 71 -7.85 7.37 -18.52
CA LYS A 71 -7.17 7.86 -19.75
C LYS A 71 -5.88 8.64 -19.45
N VAL A 72 -5.87 9.38 -18.33
CA VAL A 72 -4.71 10.18 -17.88
C VAL A 72 -3.56 9.35 -17.31
N ASP A 73 -3.80 8.08 -17.00
CA ASP A 73 -2.84 7.16 -16.38
C ASP A 73 -2.43 6.03 -17.37
N ARG A 74 -2.67 6.19 -18.69
CA ARG A 74 -2.33 5.18 -19.72
C ARG A 74 -0.84 4.98 -19.94
N ASP A 75 -0.03 5.85 -19.39
CA ASP A 75 1.42 5.75 -19.36
C ASP A 75 1.93 4.78 -18.27
N LEU A 76 1.03 4.23 -17.44
CA LEU A 76 1.35 3.22 -16.41
C LEU A 76 1.13 1.79 -16.93
N GLU A 77 1.75 0.83 -16.27
CA GLU A 77 1.63 -0.61 -16.58
C GLU A 77 0.68 -1.30 -15.60
N MET A 78 -0.33 -1.99 -16.11
CA MET A 78 -1.24 -2.80 -15.28
C MET A 78 -0.60 -4.14 -14.93
N VAL A 79 -0.60 -4.49 -13.64
CA VAL A 79 -0.21 -5.81 -13.17
C VAL A 79 -1.36 -6.47 -12.40
N HIS A 80 -1.23 -7.77 -12.11
CA HIS A 80 -2.25 -8.53 -11.38
C HIS A 80 -2.68 -7.83 -10.10
N LYS A 81 -3.99 -7.72 -9.87
CA LYS A 81 -4.58 -7.05 -8.73
C LYS A 81 -5.26 -8.02 -7.76
N PRO A 82 -4.69 -8.29 -6.58
CA PRO A 82 -5.45 -8.88 -5.48
C PRO A 82 -6.54 -7.92 -4.99
N ASN A 83 -7.64 -8.45 -4.46
CA ASN A 83 -8.76 -7.62 -4.01
C ASN A 83 -8.41 -6.80 -2.76
N SER A 84 -7.65 -7.36 -1.81
CA SER A 84 -7.19 -6.67 -0.60
C SER A 84 -6.23 -5.53 -0.92
N ILE A 85 -6.51 -4.33 -0.39
CA ILE A 85 -5.60 -3.18 -0.49
C ILE A 85 -4.27 -3.47 0.20
N ALA A 86 -4.31 -4.09 1.38
CA ALA A 86 -3.10 -4.47 2.11
C ALA A 86 -2.21 -5.42 1.29
N MET A 87 -2.78 -6.42 0.61
CA MET A 87 -2.00 -7.30 -0.27
C MET A 87 -1.42 -6.57 -1.48
N ARG A 88 -2.10 -5.53 -2.01
CA ARG A 88 -1.52 -4.69 -3.06
C ARG A 88 -0.31 -3.92 -2.56
N MET A 89 -0.38 -3.38 -1.33
CA MET A 89 0.76 -2.69 -0.71
C MET A 89 1.96 -3.63 -0.49
N THR A 90 1.73 -4.91 -0.12
CA THR A 90 2.84 -5.88 -0.05
C THR A 90 3.47 -6.18 -1.41
N MET A 91 2.77 -5.96 -2.52
CA MET A 91 3.39 -6.08 -3.85
C MET A 91 4.43 -4.98 -4.07
N VAL A 92 4.22 -3.77 -3.56
CA VAL A 92 5.24 -2.71 -3.58
C VAL A 92 6.40 -3.09 -2.68
N ALA A 93 6.13 -3.59 -1.47
CA ALA A 93 7.15 -4.02 -0.52
C ALA A 93 8.09 -5.12 -1.04
N CYS A 94 7.67 -5.91 -2.03
CA CYS A 94 8.45 -7.02 -2.60
C CYS A 94 8.79 -6.83 -4.09
N ASP A 95 8.79 -5.59 -4.58
CA ASP A 95 9.14 -5.21 -5.96
C ASP A 95 8.32 -5.93 -7.07
N ARG A 96 7.05 -6.24 -6.79
CA ARG A 96 6.09 -6.77 -7.78
C ARG A 96 5.14 -5.70 -8.32
N ALA A 97 5.14 -4.52 -7.71
CA ALA A 97 4.47 -3.31 -8.15
C ALA A 97 5.32 -2.11 -7.77
N ASP A 98 5.11 -0.99 -8.43
CA ASP A 98 5.83 0.26 -8.16
C ASP A 98 4.92 1.30 -7.47
N LEU A 99 3.61 1.19 -7.69
CA LEU A 99 2.62 2.14 -7.19
C LEU A 99 1.29 1.44 -6.85
N VAL A 100 0.80 1.71 -5.66
CA VAL A 100 -0.61 1.50 -5.28
C VAL A 100 -1.20 2.84 -4.92
N ALA A 101 -2.28 3.23 -5.58
CA ALA A 101 -2.95 4.49 -5.31
C ALA A 101 -4.48 4.30 -5.26
N THR A 102 -5.14 5.06 -4.40
CA THR A 102 -6.61 5.11 -4.32
C THR A 102 -7.08 6.49 -3.90
N LEU A 103 -8.23 6.91 -4.41
CA LEU A 103 -8.92 8.16 -4.06
C LEU A 103 -10.26 7.85 -3.38
N ARG A 104 -10.23 6.98 -2.39
CA ARG A 104 -11.42 6.55 -1.63
C ARG A 104 -11.14 6.63 -0.14
N TRP A 105 -12.19 6.89 0.64
CA TRP A 105 -12.13 6.70 2.08
C TRP A 105 -11.86 5.24 2.43
N GLY A 106 -10.93 5.02 3.32
CA GLY A 106 -10.56 3.70 3.85
C GLY A 106 -10.39 3.75 5.36
N HIS A 107 -10.49 2.60 5.99
CA HIS A 107 -10.29 2.48 7.43
C HIS A 107 -8.81 2.21 7.74
N GLU A 108 -8.35 2.74 8.88
CA GLU A 108 -6.97 2.54 9.37
C GLU A 108 -6.58 1.06 9.43
N TRP A 109 -7.47 0.19 9.91
CA TRP A 109 -7.18 -1.25 10.05
C TRP A 109 -7.03 -2.01 8.72
N ASP A 110 -7.49 -1.44 7.62
CA ASP A 110 -7.30 -2.03 6.29
C ASP A 110 -5.87 -1.85 5.76
N ILE A 111 -5.14 -0.84 6.26
CA ILE A 111 -3.83 -0.46 5.74
C ILE A 111 -2.71 -0.50 6.78
N ALA A 112 -3.01 -0.45 8.09
CA ALA A 112 -2.03 -0.25 9.15
C ALA A 112 -0.84 -1.23 9.10
N ALA A 113 -1.09 -2.54 9.00
CA ALA A 113 -0.02 -3.52 8.93
C ALA A 113 0.77 -3.41 7.62
N ALA A 114 0.08 -3.25 6.49
CA ALA A 114 0.72 -3.13 5.19
C ALA A 114 1.53 -1.83 5.04
N HIS A 115 1.13 -0.76 5.75
CA HIS A 115 1.88 0.49 5.83
C HIS A 115 3.29 0.25 6.38
N LEU A 116 3.39 -0.30 7.61
CA LEU A 116 4.70 -0.58 8.19
C LEU A 116 5.51 -1.57 7.34
N ILE A 117 4.87 -2.62 6.81
CA ILE A 117 5.54 -3.60 5.94
C ILE A 117 6.14 -2.92 4.70
N ALA A 118 5.43 -1.97 4.10
CA ALA A 118 5.91 -1.26 2.92
C ALA A 118 7.03 -0.27 3.25
N GLU A 119 6.89 0.52 4.32
CA GLU A 119 7.93 1.46 4.76
C GLU A 119 9.22 0.73 5.14
N GLU A 120 9.12 -0.35 5.90
CA GLU A 120 10.27 -1.15 6.32
C GLU A 120 10.94 -1.92 5.15
N ALA A 121 10.28 -2.01 4.01
CA ALA A 121 10.88 -2.44 2.75
C ALA A 121 11.54 -1.30 1.98
N GLY A 122 11.38 -0.04 2.40
CA GLY A 122 11.90 1.15 1.75
C GLY A 122 10.92 1.84 0.79
N ALA A 123 9.64 1.48 0.80
CA ALA A 123 8.60 2.23 0.08
C ALA A 123 8.21 3.51 0.84
N VAL A 124 7.54 4.42 0.14
CA VAL A 124 6.89 5.60 0.75
C VAL A 124 5.40 5.38 0.80
N VAL A 125 4.78 5.69 1.96
CA VAL A 125 3.34 5.57 2.17
C VAL A 125 2.78 6.90 2.68
N THR A 126 1.82 7.47 1.96
CA THR A 126 1.16 8.74 2.30
C THR A 126 -0.33 8.67 2.00
N ASP A 127 -1.10 9.67 2.43
CA ASP A 127 -2.43 9.92 1.89
C ASP A 127 -2.36 10.37 0.42
N ALA A 128 -3.53 10.56 -0.22
CA ALA A 128 -3.58 10.94 -1.64
C ALA A 128 -3.08 12.34 -1.95
N THR A 129 -2.80 13.16 -0.93
CA THR A 129 -2.27 14.53 -1.07
C THR A 129 -0.78 14.63 -0.73
N GLY A 130 -0.16 13.51 -0.34
CA GLY A 130 1.23 13.43 0.09
C GLY A 130 1.41 13.66 1.60
N GLY A 131 0.31 13.73 2.37
CA GLY A 131 0.34 13.90 3.82
C GLY A 131 0.64 12.61 4.57
N THR A 132 1.20 12.73 5.78
CA THR A 132 1.47 11.61 6.67
C THR A 132 0.17 10.98 7.17
N ILE A 133 0.09 9.67 7.15
CA ILE A 133 -1.02 8.90 7.73
C ILE A 133 -0.72 8.64 9.20
N PHE A 134 -1.65 9.02 10.08
CA PHE A 134 -1.61 8.74 11.50
C PHE A 134 -2.68 7.74 11.90
N TYR A 135 -2.44 7.00 12.97
CA TYR A 135 -3.32 5.94 13.47
C TYR A 135 -3.94 6.29 14.82
N ASN A 136 -4.89 5.47 15.26
CA ASN A 136 -5.63 5.68 16.52
C ASN A 136 -6.42 7.00 16.57
N LYS A 137 -6.88 7.49 15.42
CA LYS A 137 -7.73 8.68 15.37
C LYS A 137 -9.11 8.40 15.96
N PRO A 138 -9.77 9.39 16.60
CA PRO A 138 -11.17 9.27 17.02
C PRO A 138 -12.12 8.87 15.88
N LYS A 139 -11.84 9.32 14.65
CA LYS A 139 -12.46 8.88 13.41
C LYS A 139 -11.39 8.13 12.60
N PRO A 140 -11.38 6.79 12.61
CA PRO A 140 -10.28 5.98 12.06
C PRO A 140 -10.42 5.82 10.53
N LEU A 141 -10.44 6.94 9.83
CA LEU A 141 -10.58 7.04 8.38
C LEU A 141 -9.48 7.91 7.79
N ASP A 142 -8.98 7.52 6.62
CA ASP A 142 -8.12 8.31 5.75
C ASP A 142 -8.72 8.43 4.36
N PHE A 143 -8.50 9.57 3.72
CA PHE A 143 -8.89 9.77 2.33
C PHE A 143 -7.72 9.48 1.41
N GLY A 144 -7.88 8.39 0.67
CA GLY A 144 -6.89 7.99 -0.31
C GLY A 144 -5.63 7.38 0.30
N LEU A 145 -4.79 6.89 -0.57
CA LEU A 145 -3.52 6.25 -0.23
C LEU A 145 -2.61 6.32 -1.44
N ILE A 146 -1.34 6.63 -1.21
CA ILE A 146 -0.22 6.40 -2.11
C ILE A 146 0.77 5.50 -1.38
N CYS A 147 1.10 4.35 -1.97
CA CYS A 147 2.18 3.48 -1.53
C CYS A 147 3.03 3.16 -2.75
N CYS A 148 4.28 3.62 -2.79
CA CYS A 148 5.09 3.53 -4.00
C CYS A 148 6.58 3.45 -3.74
N ALA A 149 7.34 3.17 -4.82
CA ALA A 149 8.79 3.33 -4.84
C ALA A 149 9.16 4.79 -4.53
N PRO A 150 10.22 5.05 -3.71
CA PRO A 150 10.56 6.41 -3.27
C PRO A 150 10.80 7.38 -4.44
N GLY A 151 11.47 6.92 -5.49
CA GLY A 151 11.84 7.76 -6.64
C GLY A 151 10.69 8.27 -7.49
N ILE A 152 9.47 7.73 -7.31
CA ILE A 152 8.28 8.15 -8.06
C ILE A 152 7.21 8.81 -7.19
N HIS A 153 7.47 9.01 -5.89
CA HIS A 153 6.46 9.50 -4.94
C HIS A 153 5.94 10.89 -5.32
N ASP A 154 6.83 11.85 -5.56
CA ASP A 154 6.43 13.23 -5.89
C ASP A 154 5.59 13.28 -7.17
N ALA A 155 5.98 12.51 -8.19
CA ALA A 155 5.21 12.40 -9.43
C ALA A 155 3.84 11.73 -9.22
N ALA A 156 3.73 10.78 -8.30
CA ALA A 156 2.47 10.16 -7.93
C ALA A 156 1.55 11.17 -7.21
N VAL A 157 2.10 11.95 -6.27
CA VAL A 157 1.35 13.02 -5.58
C VAL A 157 0.87 14.06 -6.59
N ASP A 158 1.73 14.58 -7.45
CA ASP A 158 1.37 15.57 -8.46
C ASP A 158 0.27 15.07 -9.40
N ARG A 159 0.33 13.78 -9.80
CA ARG A 159 -0.69 13.14 -10.65
C ARG A 159 -2.05 13.02 -9.97
N LEU A 160 -2.08 12.83 -8.64
CA LEU A 160 -3.28 12.48 -7.89
C LEU A 160 -3.88 13.66 -7.14
N LYS A 161 -3.07 14.62 -6.68
CA LYS A 161 -3.46 15.72 -5.78
C LYS A 161 -4.67 16.49 -6.28
N GLY A 162 -4.64 17.00 -7.51
CA GLY A 162 -5.77 17.75 -8.06
C GLY A 162 -7.07 16.96 -8.16
N ARG A 163 -6.98 15.63 -8.40
CA ARG A 163 -8.15 14.73 -8.38
C ARG A 163 -8.64 14.46 -6.96
N ALA A 164 -7.74 14.35 -6.01
CA ALA A 164 -8.06 14.18 -4.60
C ALA A 164 -8.77 15.42 -4.04
N GLU A 165 -8.23 16.61 -4.29
CA GLU A 165 -8.80 17.89 -3.88
C GLU A 165 -10.20 18.11 -4.48
N ALA A 166 -10.41 17.76 -5.75
CA ALA A 166 -11.72 17.86 -6.41
C ALA A 166 -12.78 16.92 -5.82
N ILE A 167 -12.38 15.83 -5.14
CA ILE A 167 -13.30 14.91 -4.45
C ILE A 167 -13.59 15.39 -3.02
N LEU A 168 -12.62 16.00 -2.37
CA LEU A 168 -12.74 16.50 -0.99
C LEU A 168 -13.54 17.81 -0.91
N GLY A 169 -13.55 18.60 -2.00
CA GLY A 169 -14.29 19.81 -2.28
C GLY A 169 -14.59 20.79 -1.80
#